data_bd4a5c64c57fc3c2657ef59c76ba6470
#
_entry.id   bd4a5c64c57fc3c2657ef59c76ba6470
#
_cell.length_a   1.000
_cell.length_b   1.000
_cell.length_c   1.000
_cell.angle_alpha   90.00
_cell.angle_beta   90.00
_cell.angle_gamma   90.00
#
_symmetry.space_group_name_H-M   'P 1'
#
loop_
_entity.id
_entity.type
_entity.pdbx_description
1 polymer ?
#
loop_
_entity_poly.entity_id
_entity_poly.type
_entity_poly.pdbx_seq_one_letter_code
_entity_poly.pdbx_strand_id
1 'polypeptide(L)'
;LILPVYNEKDTIEYFINQFLLFFNQTIDQIKYSYELIFINDGSTDQTAEILTQVFHQYEHINVLHFSRNFGKENALFAGLDNAIGDIIIPIDVDLQDPLHVISAMLNKYEEGYDVVLAKRVNRNKDSYLKKKSAELFYNFYNKIAEVKLEPNVGDFRLMDRKVVDEILNLQENQLFMKGLF
;
A
#
# COMPACT_ATOMS: atom_id res chain seq x y z
N LEU A 1 -0.59 8.31 -1.07
CA LEU A 1 -0.11 6.98 -0.65
C LEU A 1 -0.81 6.55 0.62
N ILE A 2 -1.08 5.26 0.76
CA ILE A 2 -1.66 4.62 1.96
C ILE A 2 -0.57 3.79 2.64
N LEU A 3 -0.31 4.05 3.91
CA LEU A 3 0.83 3.54 4.67
C LEU A 3 0.35 2.89 5.98
N PRO A 4 -0.06 1.61 5.96
CA PRO A 4 -0.38 0.89 7.18
C PRO A 4 0.89 0.67 8.01
N VAL A 5 0.84 0.99 9.30
CA VAL A 5 2.00 0.85 10.21
C VAL A 5 1.60 0.18 11.52
N TYR A 6 2.47 -0.71 12.01
CA TYR A 6 2.34 -1.34 13.32
C TYR A 6 3.72 -1.59 13.92
N ASN A 7 4.08 -0.84 14.99
CA ASN A 7 5.39 -0.87 15.64
C ASN A 7 6.55 -0.58 14.67
N GLU A 8 6.43 0.55 13.96
CA GLU A 8 7.35 0.98 12.90
C GLU A 8 8.10 2.29 13.26
N LYS A 9 8.35 2.52 14.54
CA LYS A 9 8.95 3.77 15.04
C LYS A 9 10.28 4.14 14.37
N ASP A 10 11.08 3.16 13.96
CA ASP A 10 12.41 3.37 13.38
C ASP A 10 12.41 3.60 11.86
N THR A 11 11.28 3.35 11.19
CA THR A 11 11.18 3.39 9.70
C THR A 11 10.44 4.61 9.17
N ILE A 12 9.52 5.21 9.94
CA ILE A 12 8.62 6.28 9.48
C ILE A 12 9.38 7.50 8.95
N GLU A 13 10.27 8.09 9.76
CA GLU A 13 11.01 9.28 9.35
C GLU A 13 11.93 8.99 8.17
N TYR A 14 12.56 7.82 8.16
CA TYR A 14 13.41 7.39 7.06
C TYR A 14 12.59 7.26 5.76
N PHE A 15 11.40 6.63 5.83
CA PHE A 15 10.50 6.53 4.67
C PHE A 15 10.12 7.91 4.15
N ILE A 16 9.67 8.83 5.02
CA ILE A 16 9.27 10.18 4.63
C ILE A 16 10.42 10.89 3.90
N ASN A 17 11.64 10.85 4.45
CA ASN A 17 12.80 11.48 3.84
C ASN A 17 13.13 10.89 2.47
N GLN A 18 13.07 9.56 2.30
CA GLN A 18 13.31 8.89 1.03
C GLN A 18 12.21 9.20 0.01
N PHE A 19 10.95 9.23 0.46
CA PHE A 19 9.82 9.58 -0.40
C PHE A 19 9.91 11.03 -0.90
N LEU A 20 10.19 11.98 -0.02
CA LEU A 20 10.33 13.40 -0.40
C LEU A 20 11.49 13.60 -1.39
N LEU A 21 12.62 12.93 -1.17
CA LEU A 21 13.74 12.95 -2.09
C LEU A 21 13.34 12.40 -3.47
N PHE A 22 12.70 11.23 -3.50
CA PHE A 22 12.20 10.61 -4.72
C PHE A 22 11.18 11.51 -5.43
N PHE A 23 10.18 12.03 -4.72
CA PHE A 23 9.13 12.86 -5.29
C PHE A 23 9.72 14.13 -5.92
N ASN A 24 10.61 14.84 -5.20
CA ASN A 24 11.21 16.08 -5.67
C ASN A 24 12.16 15.89 -6.86
N GLN A 25 12.81 14.74 -6.99
CA GLN A 25 13.78 14.49 -8.05
C GLN A 25 13.21 13.78 -9.27
N THR A 26 12.11 13.05 -9.12
CA THR A 26 11.66 12.09 -10.14
C THR A 26 10.26 12.38 -10.67
N ILE A 27 9.37 12.95 -9.82
CA ILE A 27 7.97 13.17 -10.19
C ILE A 27 7.76 14.60 -10.72
N ASP A 28 6.99 14.72 -11.79
CA ASP A 28 6.57 16.02 -12.31
C ASP A 28 5.58 16.69 -11.36
N GLN A 29 6.06 17.64 -10.58
CA GLN A 29 5.30 18.37 -9.56
C GLN A 29 4.29 19.38 -10.16
N ILE A 30 4.36 19.67 -11.45
CA ILE A 30 3.34 20.46 -12.14
C ILE A 30 2.10 19.58 -12.37
N LYS A 31 2.32 18.31 -12.64
CA LYS A 31 1.26 17.34 -12.96
C LYS A 31 0.72 16.63 -11.73
N TYR A 32 1.57 16.32 -10.75
CA TYR A 32 1.22 15.52 -9.60
C TYR A 32 1.51 16.22 -8.27
N SER A 33 0.56 16.14 -7.37
CA SER A 33 0.73 16.38 -5.94
C SER A 33 0.68 15.07 -5.17
N TYR A 34 0.93 15.09 -3.88
CA TYR A 34 0.85 13.90 -3.04
C TYR A 34 0.14 14.16 -1.72
N GLU A 35 -0.40 13.11 -1.15
CA GLU A 35 -0.75 12.97 0.25
C GLU A 35 -0.16 11.65 0.79
N LEU A 36 0.32 11.64 2.02
CA LEU A 36 0.73 10.45 2.75
C LEU A 36 -0.29 10.21 3.88
N ILE A 37 -0.97 9.07 3.86
CA ILE A 37 -1.93 8.70 4.88
C ILE A 37 -1.36 7.53 5.66
N PHE A 38 -0.88 7.80 6.88
CA PHE A 38 -0.42 6.76 7.79
C PHE A 38 -1.60 6.22 8.60
N ILE A 39 -1.74 4.92 8.63
CA ILE A 39 -2.74 4.23 9.43
C ILE A 39 -2.03 3.44 10.53
N ASN A 40 -2.02 3.99 11.74
CA ASN A 40 -1.45 3.32 12.91
C ASN A 40 -2.43 2.25 13.42
N ASP A 41 -2.12 1.01 13.15
CA ASP A 41 -2.91 -0.15 13.54
C ASP A 41 -2.69 -0.54 15.02
N GLY A 42 -2.85 0.44 15.92
CA GLY A 42 -2.78 0.24 17.37
C GLY A 42 -1.39 -0.17 17.84
N SER A 43 -0.33 0.51 17.38
CA SER A 43 1.05 0.29 17.81
C SER A 43 1.21 0.43 19.32
N THR A 44 2.13 -0.35 19.90
CA THR A 44 2.44 -0.39 21.33
C THR A 44 3.80 0.23 21.67
N ASP A 45 4.53 0.65 20.65
CA ASP A 45 5.81 1.38 20.77
C ASP A 45 5.60 2.90 20.55
N GLN A 46 6.68 3.64 20.28
CA GLN A 46 6.64 5.08 20.05
C GLN A 46 6.13 5.50 18.65
N THR A 47 5.58 4.58 17.86
CA THR A 47 5.05 4.88 16.53
C THR A 47 3.99 5.99 16.54
N ALA A 48 3.08 5.98 17.53
CA ALA A 48 2.01 6.96 17.65
C ALA A 48 2.55 8.38 17.90
N GLU A 49 3.55 8.51 18.79
CA GLU A 49 4.20 9.79 19.10
C GLU A 49 4.90 10.37 17.87
N ILE A 50 5.67 9.53 17.15
CA ILE A 50 6.37 9.94 15.92
C ILE A 50 5.37 10.38 14.86
N LEU A 51 4.30 9.63 14.64
CA LEU A 51 3.25 10.00 13.68
C LEU A 51 2.59 11.32 14.05
N THR A 52 2.36 11.60 15.33
CA THR A 52 1.82 12.88 15.79
C THR A 52 2.79 14.03 15.46
N GLN A 53 4.08 13.82 15.65
CA GLN A 53 5.10 14.83 15.32
C GLN A 53 5.16 15.11 13.81
N VAL A 54 5.20 14.07 12.97
CA VAL A 54 5.24 14.26 11.50
C VAL A 54 3.96 14.88 10.96
N PHE A 55 2.79 14.58 11.55
CA PHE A 55 1.52 15.25 11.19
C PHE A 55 1.59 16.77 11.39
N HIS A 56 2.21 17.23 12.49
CA HIS A 56 2.37 18.67 12.74
C HIS A 56 3.48 19.31 11.91
N GLN A 57 4.44 18.53 11.44
CA GLN A 57 5.60 19.02 10.69
C GLN A 57 5.35 19.15 9.18
N TYR A 58 4.49 18.29 8.62
CA TYR A 58 4.28 18.19 7.17
C TYR A 58 2.80 18.39 6.80
N GLU A 59 2.54 19.35 5.91
CA GLU A 59 1.19 19.74 5.49
C GLU A 59 0.41 18.62 4.76
N HIS A 60 1.12 17.76 4.02
CA HIS A 60 0.52 16.70 3.20
C HIS A 60 0.56 15.31 3.84
N ILE A 61 0.73 15.25 5.17
CA ILE A 61 0.68 14.01 5.94
C ILE A 61 -0.59 13.98 6.78
N ASN A 62 -1.36 12.92 6.62
CA ASN A 62 -2.52 12.60 7.42
C ASN A 62 -2.25 11.34 8.25
N VAL A 63 -2.84 11.25 9.43
CA VAL A 63 -2.65 10.12 10.34
C VAL A 63 -4.00 9.65 10.90
N LEU A 64 -4.25 8.36 10.78
CA LEU A 64 -5.36 7.67 11.43
C LEU A 64 -4.81 6.76 12.52
N HIS A 65 -5.38 6.83 13.74
CA HIS A 65 -4.99 5.96 14.85
C HIS A 65 -6.11 4.99 15.18
N PHE A 66 -5.83 3.71 15.11
CA PHE A 66 -6.75 2.69 15.62
C PHE A 66 -6.57 2.51 17.13
N SER A 67 -7.67 2.24 17.83
CA SER A 67 -7.66 2.02 19.29
C SER A 67 -6.96 0.73 19.71
N ARG A 68 -6.77 -0.21 18.80
CA ARG A 68 -6.04 -1.48 18.95
C ARG A 68 -5.63 -2.01 17.58
N ASN A 69 -4.84 -3.07 17.55
CA ASN A 69 -4.54 -3.78 16.32
C ASN A 69 -5.80 -4.50 15.78
N PHE A 70 -6.22 -4.09 14.57
CA PHE A 70 -7.32 -4.67 13.81
C PHE A 70 -6.82 -5.45 12.59
N GLY A 71 -5.52 -5.40 12.30
CA GLY A 71 -4.84 -6.05 11.20
C GLY A 71 -4.71 -5.19 9.93
N LYS A 72 -3.67 -5.51 9.14
CA LYS A 72 -3.26 -4.75 7.96
C LYS A 72 -4.40 -4.52 6.95
N GLU A 73 -5.27 -5.50 6.75
CA GLU A 73 -6.41 -5.40 5.81
C GLU A 73 -7.36 -4.27 6.22
N ASN A 74 -7.70 -4.17 7.51
CA ASN A 74 -8.55 -3.10 8.02
C ASN A 74 -7.85 -1.74 7.94
N ALA A 75 -6.53 -1.69 8.18
CA ALA A 75 -5.75 -0.47 8.02
C ALA A 75 -5.71 0.00 6.56
N LEU A 76 -5.53 -0.91 5.61
CA LEU A 76 -5.60 -0.60 4.19
C LEU A 76 -6.98 -0.06 3.81
N PHE A 77 -8.06 -0.70 4.24
CA PHE A 77 -9.41 -0.26 3.94
C PHE A 77 -9.70 1.14 4.50
N ALA A 78 -9.31 1.40 5.75
CA ALA A 78 -9.45 2.74 6.33
C ALA A 78 -8.63 3.79 5.56
N GLY A 79 -7.46 3.42 5.05
CA GLY A 79 -6.67 4.28 4.18
C GLY A 79 -7.37 4.58 2.86
N LEU A 80 -7.98 3.57 2.21
CA LEU A 80 -8.76 3.75 0.99
C LEU A 80 -9.94 4.70 1.21
N ASP A 81 -10.68 4.52 2.31
CA ASP A 81 -11.86 5.32 2.66
C ASP A 81 -11.53 6.79 2.95
N ASN A 82 -10.33 7.07 3.46
CA ASN A 82 -9.89 8.42 3.81
C ASN A 82 -9.02 9.10 2.74
N ALA A 83 -8.60 8.37 1.70
CA ALA A 83 -7.80 8.93 0.61
C ALA A 83 -8.66 9.85 -0.27
N ILE A 84 -8.12 11.02 -0.64
CA ILE A 84 -8.80 12.02 -1.50
C ILE A 84 -8.17 12.17 -2.88
N GLY A 85 -6.97 11.62 -3.10
CA GLY A 85 -6.27 11.71 -4.38
C GLY A 85 -6.95 10.93 -5.51
N ASP A 86 -6.66 11.28 -6.75
CA ASP A 86 -7.16 10.60 -7.95
C ASP A 86 -6.50 9.23 -8.16
N ILE A 87 -5.28 9.08 -7.64
CA ILE A 87 -4.45 7.88 -7.74
C ILE A 87 -4.11 7.39 -6.35
N ILE A 88 -4.38 6.14 -6.05
CA ILE A 88 -4.15 5.55 -4.74
C ILE A 88 -3.12 4.42 -4.85
N ILE A 89 -2.09 4.48 -3.98
CA ILE A 89 -1.01 3.50 -3.94
C ILE A 89 -0.76 3.06 -2.49
N PRO A 90 -1.19 1.85 -2.09
CA PRO A 90 -0.76 1.24 -0.84
C PRO A 90 0.72 0.85 -0.92
N ILE A 91 1.49 1.18 0.11
CA ILE A 91 2.92 0.83 0.21
C ILE A 91 3.34 0.66 1.67
N ASP A 92 4.23 -0.30 1.94
CA ASP A 92 4.80 -0.51 3.27
C ASP A 92 5.97 0.47 3.52
N VAL A 93 6.12 0.93 4.76
CA VAL A 93 7.14 1.93 5.15
C VAL A 93 8.56 1.37 5.23
N ASP A 94 8.74 0.05 5.12
CA ASP A 94 10.03 -0.63 5.22
C ASP A 94 10.90 -0.54 3.95
N LEU A 95 10.37 0.09 2.89
CA LEU A 95 11.01 0.28 1.58
C LEU A 95 11.44 -1.03 0.89
N GLN A 96 10.84 -2.18 1.24
CA GLN A 96 11.02 -3.40 0.45
C GLN A 96 10.44 -3.26 -0.96
N ASP A 97 9.44 -2.41 -1.11
CA ASP A 97 8.89 -2.01 -2.40
C ASP A 97 9.55 -0.69 -2.84
N PRO A 98 10.32 -0.71 -3.96
CA PRO A 98 11.15 0.44 -4.34
C PRO A 98 10.32 1.62 -4.85
N LEU A 99 10.52 2.82 -4.31
CA LEU A 99 9.79 4.03 -4.69
C LEU A 99 9.85 4.36 -6.19
N HIS A 100 10.97 4.06 -6.87
CA HIS A 100 11.10 4.34 -8.30
C HIS A 100 10.10 3.57 -9.18
N VAL A 101 9.52 2.47 -8.67
CA VAL A 101 8.46 1.72 -9.37
C VAL A 101 7.19 2.56 -9.52
N ILE A 102 6.95 3.51 -8.61
CA ILE A 102 5.81 4.45 -8.69
C ILE A 102 5.85 5.23 -10.02
N SER A 103 7.03 5.67 -10.47
CA SER A 103 7.14 6.37 -11.77
C SER A 103 6.72 5.49 -12.95
N ALA A 104 7.10 4.21 -12.91
CA ALA A 104 6.69 3.26 -13.95
C ALA A 104 5.17 2.97 -13.89
N MET A 105 4.59 2.95 -12.70
CA MET A 105 3.14 2.81 -12.52
C MET A 105 2.39 4.03 -13.05
N LEU A 106 2.86 5.25 -12.76
CA LEU A 106 2.27 6.49 -13.27
C LEU A 106 2.30 6.54 -14.79
N ASN A 107 3.40 6.11 -15.43
CA ASN A 107 3.46 6.02 -16.90
C ASN A 107 2.40 5.06 -17.44
N LYS A 108 2.16 3.93 -16.81
CA LYS A 108 1.10 3.00 -17.21
C LYS A 108 -0.29 3.56 -16.98
N TYR A 109 -0.51 4.28 -15.89
CA TYR A 109 -1.75 4.99 -15.64
C TYR A 109 -2.03 6.03 -16.75
N GLU A 110 -1.02 6.77 -17.21
CA GLU A 110 -1.13 7.71 -18.34
C GLU A 110 -1.43 7.02 -19.68
N GLU A 111 -1.05 5.75 -19.85
CA GLU A 111 -1.44 4.91 -20.98
C GLU A 111 -2.91 4.46 -20.92
N GLY A 112 -3.64 4.76 -19.81
CA GLY A 112 -5.06 4.48 -19.62
C GLY A 112 -5.36 3.22 -18.81
N TYR A 113 -4.39 2.66 -18.07
CA TYR A 113 -4.63 1.54 -17.16
C TYR A 113 -5.18 2.03 -15.82
N ASP A 114 -6.31 1.50 -15.39
CA ASP A 114 -6.97 1.85 -14.13
C ASP A 114 -6.33 1.20 -12.91
N VAL A 115 -5.68 0.05 -13.11
CA VAL A 115 -4.93 -0.69 -12.08
C VAL A 115 -3.59 -1.13 -12.63
N VAL A 116 -2.52 -0.82 -11.90
CA VAL A 116 -1.14 -1.23 -12.24
C VAL A 116 -0.52 -2.00 -11.09
N LEU A 117 -0.23 -3.27 -11.31
CA LEU A 117 0.31 -4.18 -10.30
C LEU A 117 1.84 -4.22 -10.34
N ALA A 118 2.50 -4.06 -9.18
CA ALA A 118 3.92 -4.35 -9.05
C ALA A 118 4.14 -5.85 -8.86
N LYS A 119 4.75 -6.51 -9.84
CA LYS A 119 5.07 -7.93 -9.77
C LYS A 119 6.53 -8.13 -9.38
N ARG A 120 6.79 -8.81 -8.25
CA ARG A 120 8.15 -9.16 -7.84
C ARG A 120 8.71 -10.27 -8.72
N VAL A 121 9.73 -9.95 -9.54
CA VAL A 121 10.34 -10.89 -10.51
C VAL A 121 11.38 -11.80 -9.87
N ASN A 122 12.08 -11.37 -8.80
CA ASN A 122 13.16 -12.12 -8.16
C ASN A 122 12.91 -12.38 -6.67
N ARG A 123 12.59 -13.63 -6.33
CA ARG A 123 12.58 -14.15 -4.96
C ARG A 123 13.82 -15.01 -4.66
N ASN A 124 15.01 -14.51 -4.97
CA ASN A 124 16.24 -15.29 -4.77
C ASN A 124 16.59 -15.59 -3.30
N LYS A 125 15.88 -14.99 -2.34
CA LYS A 125 16.06 -15.22 -0.89
C LYS A 125 15.02 -16.11 -0.24
N ASP A 126 13.95 -16.52 -0.97
CA ASP A 126 12.95 -17.40 -0.39
C ASP A 126 13.41 -18.85 -0.42
N SER A 127 13.32 -19.53 0.74
CA SER A 127 13.59 -20.96 0.84
C SER A 127 12.70 -21.76 -0.13
N TYR A 128 13.27 -22.81 -0.76
CA TYR A 128 12.57 -23.70 -1.70
C TYR A 128 11.24 -24.23 -1.13
N LEU A 129 11.17 -24.48 0.18
CA LEU A 129 9.95 -24.91 0.87
C LEU A 129 8.86 -23.82 0.89
N LYS A 130 9.24 -22.53 1.06
CA LYS A 130 8.29 -21.41 1.01
C LYS A 130 7.73 -21.19 -0.40
N LYS A 131 8.55 -21.35 -1.44
CA LYS A 131 8.09 -21.28 -2.84
C LYS A 131 7.06 -22.39 -3.14
N LYS A 132 7.36 -23.63 -2.74
CA LYS A 132 6.49 -24.78 -3.02
C LYS A 132 5.18 -24.74 -2.25
N SER A 133 5.17 -24.25 -1.01
CA SER A 133 3.94 -24.06 -0.23
C SER A 133 3.07 -22.93 -0.79
N ALA A 134 3.67 -21.83 -1.27
CA ALA A 134 2.95 -20.74 -1.91
C ALA A 134 2.33 -21.20 -3.24
N GLU A 135 3.06 -21.91 -4.10
CA GLU A 135 2.55 -22.48 -5.36
C GLU A 135 1.37 -23.43 -5.12
N LEU A 136 1.47 -24.30 -4.11
CA LEU A 136 0.39 -25.20 -3.73
C LEU A 136 -0.85 -24.42 -3.25
N PHE A 137 -0.66 -23.39 -2.45
CA PHE A 137 -1.75 -22.52 -1.98
C PHE A 137 -2.44 -21.81 -3.15
N TYR A 138 -1.69 -21.14 -4.03
CA TYR A 138 -2.26 -20.45 -5.19
C TYR A 138 -2.97 -21.42 -6.15
N ASN A 139 -2.39 -22.60 -6.40
CA ASN A 139 -3.01 -23.62 -7.25
C ASN A 139 -4.30 -24.19 -6.64
N PHE A 140 -4.35 -24.36 -5.32
CA PHE A 140 -5.54 -24.82 -4.62
C PHE A 140 -6.62 -23.73 -4.58
N TYR A 141 -6.23 -22.50 -4.24
CA TYR A 141 -7.13 -21.36 -4.19
C TYR A 141 -7.75 -21.07 -5.57
N ASN A 142 -6.93 -20.99 -6.62
CA ASN A 142 -7.38 -20.74 -7.99
C ASN A 142 -8.25 -21.85 -8.60
N LYS A 143 -8.33 -23.03 -7.96
CA LYS A 143 -9.27 -24.10 -8.33
C LYS A 143 -10.65 -23.95 -7.70
N ILE A 144 -10.72 -23.26 -6.56
CA ILE A 144 -11.95 -23.15 -5.75
C ILE A 144 -12.57 -21.77 -5.87
N ALA A 145 -11.74 -20.73 -6.01
CA ALA A 145 -12.19 -19.35 -6.09
C ALA A 145 -12.65 -18.99 -7.52
N GLU A 146 -13.73 -18.26 -7.63
CA GLU A 146 -14.22 -17.69 -8.90
C GLU A 146 -13.25 -16.68 -9.48
N VAL A 147 -12.50 -15.97 -8.63
CA VAL A 147 -11.48 -14.97 -8.99
C VAL A 147 -10.09 -15.55 -8.81
N LYS A 148 -9.28 -15.56 -9.87
CA LYS A 148 -7.91 -16.05 -9.84
C LYS A 148 -6.99 -15.01 -9.20
N LEU A 149 -6.25 -15.41 -8.16
CA LEU A 149 -5.19 -14.60 -7.58
C LEU A 149 -3.93 -14.67 -8.47
N GLU A 150 -3.42 -13.50 -8.87
CA GLU A 150 -2.12 -13.41 -9.54
C GLU A 150 -0.99 -13.73 -8.56
N PRO A 151 -0.13 -14.72 -8.84
CA PRO A 151 0.98 -15.09 -7.98
C PRO A 151 2.03 -13.97 -7.96
N ASN A 152 2.68 -13.79 -6.82
CA ASN A 152 3.77 -12.80 -6.60
C ASN A 152 3.35 -11.32 -6.70
N VAL A 153 2.08 -11.02 -6.57
CA VAL A 153 1.56 -9.65 -6.44
C VAL A 153 1.32 -9.38 -4.95
N GLY A 154 1.94 -8.30 -4.45
CA GLY A 154 1.72 -7.77 -3.10
C GLY A 154 0.59 -6.74 -3.07
N ASP A 155 0.54 -5.98 -1.97
CA ASP A 155 -0.39 -4.86 -1.82
C ASP A 155 0.06 -3.64 -2.65
N PHE A 156 1.36 -3.57 -3.02
CA PHE A 156 1.95 -2.48 -3.80
C PHE A 156 1.41 -2.45 -5.22
N ARG A 157 0.49 -1.55 -5.46
CA ARG A 157 -0.19 -1.31 -6.74
C ARG A 157 -0.66 0.13 -6.85
N LEU A 158 -0.90 0.57 -8.06
CA LEU A 158 -1.58 1.83 -8.33
C LEU A 158 -3.03 1.54 -8.70
N MET A 159 -3.96 2.30 -8.17
CA MET A 159 -5.39 2.23 -8.48
C MET A 159 -5.93 3.63 -8.79
N ASP A 160 -6.73 3.73 -9.84
CA ASP A 160 -7.54 4.91 -10.13
C ASP A 160 -8.63 5.09 -9.07
N ARG A 161 -9.03 6.31 -8.79
CA ARG A 161 -10.12 6.66 -7.84
C ARG A 161 -11.39 5.86 -8.10
N LYS A 162 -11.82 5.73 -9.35
CA LYS A 162 -13.03 4.98 -9.70
C LYS A 162 -12.98 3.52 -9.26
N VAL A 163 -11.80 2.89 -9.31
CA VAL A 163 -11.61 1.50 -8.84
C VAL A 163 -11.74 1.44 -7.31
N VAL A 164 -11.15 2.41 -6.62
CA VAL A 164 -11.25 2.51 -5.16
C VAL A 164 -12.69 2.75 -4.71
N ASP A 165 -13.42 3.61 -5.40
CA ASP A 165 -14.82 3.89 -5.10
C ASP A 165 -15.69 2.63 -5.26
N GLU A 166 -15.45 1.81 -6.30
CA GLU A 166 -16.13 0.51 -6.45
C GLU A 166 -15.77 -0.47 -5.33
N ILE A 167 -14.49 -0.54 -4.91
CA ILE A 167 -14.06 -1.38 -3.79
C ILE A 167 -14.77 -0.97 -2.49
N LEU A 168 -14.87 0.34 -2.22
CA LEU A 168 -15.54 0.87 -1.03
C LEU A 168 -17.05 0.61 -1.02
N ASN A 169 -17.67 0.52 -2.19
CA ASN A 169 -19.09 0.20 -2.34
C ASN A 169 -19.40 -1.30 -2.13
N LEU A 170 -18.40 -2.19 -2.12
CA LEU A 170 -18.62 -3.61 -1.86
C LEU A 170 -19.00 -3.82 -0.38
N GLN A 171 -20.18 -4.40 -0.14
CA GLN A 171 -20.69 -4.72 1.21
C GLN A 171 -20.14 -6.07 1.71
N GLU A 172 -18.81 -6.20 1.81
CA GLU A 172 -18.15 -7.41 2.28
C GLU A 172 -17.95 -7.36 3.80
N ASN A 173 -18.47 -8.37 4.52
CA ASN A 173 -18.30 -8.48 5.98
C ASN A 173 -16.92 -8.97 6.41
N GLN A 174 -16.13 -9.55 5.50
CA GLN A 174 -14.75 -9.96 5.71
C GLN A 174 -13.88 -9.44 4.57
N LEU A 175 -13.06 -8.45 4.89
CA LEU A 175 -12.16 -7.83 3.93
C LEU A 175 -10.97 -8.75 3.66
N PHE A 176 -10.99 -9.41 2.51
CA PHE A 176 -9.83 -10.11 1.97
C PHE A 176 -9.30 -9.31 0.78
N MET A 177 -8.48 -8.29 1.09
CA MET A 177 -8.02 -7.28 0.12
C MET A 177 -7.37 -7.91 -1.12
N LYS A 178 -6.61 -8.99 -0.97
CA LYS A 178 -6.00 -9.69 -2.13
C LYS A 178 -7.03 -10.32 -3.07
N GLY A 179 -8.20 -10.67 -2.57
CA GLY A 179 -9.31 -11.19 -3.37
C GLY A 179 -10.16 -10.09 -4.00
N LEU A 180 -10.23 -8.92 -3.35
CA LEU A 180 -10.97 -7.76 -3.88
C LEU A 180 -10.21 -7.07 -5.01
N PHE A 181 -8.91 -7.05 -4.94
CA PHE A 181 -8.03 -6.48 -5.96
C PHE A 181 -7.86 -7.42 -7.16
#